data_c7eee7b73ef580ace2cb635b38c10515
#
_entry.id   c7eee7b73ef580ace2cb635b38c10515
#
_cell.length_a   1.000
_cell.length_b   1.000
_cell.length_c   1.000
_cell.angle_alpha   90.00
_cell.angle_beta   90.00
_cell.angle_gamma   90.00
#
_symmetry.space_group_name_H-M   'P 1'
#
loop_
_entity.id
_entity.type
_entity.pdbx_description
1 polymer ?
#
loop_
_entity_poly.entity_id
_entity_poly.type
_entity_poly.pdbx_seq_one_letter_code
_entity_poly.pdbx_strand_id
1 'polypeptide(L)'
;MSRRNGSVMNLDWLKQFIAILIPFAATLAIGAYVHYYTISETERVTWESSELLNVGLARSALNRDLSNVISDLIFLSSYIERQGFGEDGELRAHQVEQLSYTFIKEKRLYDQVRFLDLEGHERVRVNFASGQPQLVSPDQLQDKSKRYYFMETMALNPGEIYISPLDLNIEEGKIERPIKSVMRFAVPIYNNLGLKKGILVLNYLGDRLLSDFNRAAANI
;
A
#
# COMPACT_ATOMS: atom_id res chain seq x y z
N MET A 1 -11.79 89.43 -35.72
CA MET A 1 -11.44 88.36 -36.67
C MET A 1 -10.26 87.59 -36.10
N SER A 2 -10.51 86.51 -35.42
CA SER A 2 -9.46 85.64 -34.80
C SER A 2 -9.30 84.41 -35.70
N ARG A 3 -8.17 84.29 -36.36
CA ARG A 3 -7.82 83.08 -37.09
C ARG A 3 -7.40 81.99 -36.15
N ARG A 4 -8.17 80.92 -36.05
CA ARG A 4 -7.76 79.65 -35.47
C ARG A 4 -6.73 79.00 -36.37
N ASN A 5 -5.47 79.02 -35.95
CA ASN A 5 -4.43 78.14 -36.45
C ASN A 5 -4.69 76.70 -35.99
N GLY A 6 -5.34 75.88 -36.84
CA GLY A 6 -5.37 74.46 -36.68
C GLY A 6 -3.99 73.89 -36.92
N SER A 7 -3.34 73.36 -35.93
CA SER A 7 -2.07 72.66 -36.15
C SER A 7 -2.36 71.42 -36.97
N VAL A 8 -1.92 71.43 -38.21
CA VAL A 8 -1.83 70.24 -39.10
C VAL A 8 -0.79 69.32 -38.45
N MET A 9 -1.27 68.34 -37.78
CA MET A 9 -0.37 67.31 -37.21
C MET A 9 0.44 66.70 -38.35
N ASN A 10 1.77 66.82 -38.25
CA ASN A 10 2.68 66.51 -39.36
C ASN A 10 2.62 64.96 -39.59
N LEU A 11 1.98 64.55 -40.65
CA LEU A 11 1.67 63.14 -40.98
C LEU A 11 2.96 62.32 -41.18
N ASP A 12 4.06 62.98 -41.51
CA ASP A 12 5.38 62.34 -41.75
C ASP A 12 6.06 61.96 -40.41
N TRP A 13 5.88 62.75 -39.34
CA TRP A 13 6.32 62.37 -38.01
C TRP A 13 5.56 61.13 -37.50
N LEU A 14 4.25 61.06 -37.69
CA LEU A 14 3.44 59.91 -37.29
C LEU A 14 3.88 58.63 -38.04
N LYS A 15 4.16 58.70 -39.32
CA LYS A 15 4.69 57.56 -40.10
C LYS A 15 6.03 57.08 -39.56
N GLN A 16 6.97 57.97 -39.25
CA GLN A 16 8.26 57.64 -38.67
C GLN A 16 8.12 57.03 -37.28
N PHE A 17 7.25 57.56 -36.44
CA PHE A 17 6.96 57.01 -35.12
C PHE A 17 6.41 55.58 -35.23
N ILE A 18 5.43 55.33 -36.07
CA ILE A 18 4.85 54.01 -36.30
C ILE A 18 5.89 53.04 -36.88
N ALA A 19 6.75 53.48 -37.80
CA ALA A 19 7.80 52.66 -38.40
C ALA A 19 8.85 52.18 -37.38
N ILE A 20 9.06 52.90 -36.28
CA ILE A 20 9.93 52.50 -35.17
C ILE A 20 9.18 51.68 -34.10
N LEU A 21 7.95 52.09 -33.79
CA LEU A 21 7.15 51.48 -32.73
C LEU A 21 6.75 50.05 -33.06
N ILE A 22 6.34 49.78 -34.33
CA ILE A 22 5.90 48.44 -34.73
C ILE A 22 7.00 47.38 -34.58
N PRO A 23 8.23 47.56 -35.14
CA PRO A 23 9.28 46.54 -34.97
C PRO A 23 9.73 46.42 -33.52
N PHE A 24 9.71 47.49 -32.71
CA PHE A 24 10.03 47.43 -31.30
C PHE A 24 8.97 46.63 -30.50
N ALA A 25 7.71 46.91 -30.76
CA ALA A 25 6.60 46.14 -30.15
C ALA A 25 6.62 44.66 -30.59
N ALA A 26 6.95 44.41 -31.88
CA ALA A 26 7.06 43.04 -32.37
C ALA A 26 8.22 42.26 -31.71
N THR A 27 9.37 42.88 -31.49
CA THR A 27 10.49 42.24 -30.78
C THR A 27 10.18 41.95 -29.33
N LEU A 28 9.48 42.85 -28.63
CA LEU A 28 9.02 42.61 -27.27
C LEU A 28 7.98 41.48 -27.18
N ALA A 29 7.05 41.45 -28.13
CA ALA A 29 6.03 40.40 -28.19
C ALA A 29 6.66 39.01 -28.46
N ILE A 30 7.62 38.94 -29.39
CA ILE A 30 8.36 37.71 -29.68
C ILE A 30 9.17 37.28 -28.44
N GLY A 31 9.87 38.20 -27.78
CA GLY A 31 10.62 37.90 -26.56
C GLY A 31 9.72 37.39 -25.43
N ALA A 32 8.58 38.03 -25.21
CA ALA A 32 7.59 37.60 -24.22
C ALA A 32 6.99 36.23 -24.55
N TYR A 33 6.70 35.98 -25.84
CA TYR A 33 6.19 34.67 -26.29
C TYR A 33 7.19 33.52 -26.07
N VAL A 34 8.46 33.74 -26.46
CA VAL A 34 9.53 32.75 -26.28
C VAL A 34 9.76 32.50 -24.79
N HIS A 35 9.77 33.56 -23.99
CA HIS A 35 9.91 33.43 -22.54
C HIS A 35 8.76 32.65 -21.91
N TYR A 36 7.52 32.97 -22.25
CA TYR A 36 6.33 32.24 -21.77
C TYR A 36 6.39 30.77 -22.19
N TYR A 37 6.71 30.49 -23.46
CA TYR A 37 6.77 29.14 -23.99
C TYR A 37 7.85 28.30 -23.30
N THR A 38 9.07 28.86 -23.12
CA THR A 38 10.17 28.17 -22.45
C THR A 38 9.87 27.86 -20.96
N ILE A 39 9.28 28.80 -20.22
CA ILE A 39 8.91 28.59 -18.84
C ILE A 39 7.84 27.52 -18.75
N SER A 40 6.79 27.61 -19.56
CA SER A 40 5.68 26.67 -19.55
C SER A 40 6.11 25.23 -19.84
N GLU A 41 7.01 25.03 -20.83
CA GLU A 41 7.56 23.70 -21.14
C GLU A 41 8.48 23.17 -20.01
N THR A 42 9.32 24.03 -19.44
CA THR A 42 10.22 23.64 -18.34
C THR A 42 9.43 23.25 -17.09
N GLU A 43 8.40 24.01 -16.74
CA GLU A 43 7.51 23.67 -15.63
C GLU A 43 6.80 22.34 -15.87
N ARG A 44 6.23 22.11 -17.06
CA ARG A 44 5.55 20.87 -17.39
C ARG A 44 6.47 19.65 -17.25
N VAL A 45 7.67 19.70 -17.80
CA VAL A 45 8.66 18.61 -17.73
C VAL A 45 9.07 18.36 -16.27
N THR A 46 9.21 19.41 -15.48
CA THR A 46 9.56 19.29 -14.06
C THR A 46 8.43 18.64 -13.27
N TRP A 47 7.17 19.02 -13.51
CA TRP A 47 6.01 18.41 -12.88
C TRP A 47 5.88 16.92 -13.25
N GLU A 48 5.93 16.60 -14.56
CA GLU A 48 5.86 15.21 -15.03
C GLU A 48 6.96 14.33 -14.43
N SER A 49 8.19 14.82 -14.34
CA SER A 49 9.32 14.07 -13.77
C SER A 49 9.20 13.89 -12.27
N SER A 50 8.69 14.89 -11.54
CA SER A 50 8.45 14.78 -10.10
C SER A 50 7.33 13.79 -9.78
N GLU A 51 6.24 13.79 -10.54
CA GLU A 51 5.15 12.82 -10.38
C GLU A 51 5.63 11.38 -10.62
N LEU A 52 6.39 11.14 -11.68
CA LEU A 52 6.96 9.82 -11.97
C LEU A 52 7.91 9.35 -10.87
N LEU A 53 8.73 10.25 -10.33
CA LEU A 53 9.61 9.94 -9.20
C LEU A 53 8.81 9.55 -7.97
N ASN A 54 7.76 10.30 -7.63
CA ASN A 54 6.94 10.05 -6.47
C ASN A 54 6.16 8.74 -6.57
N VAL A 55 5.60 8.42 -7.74
CA VAL A 55 5.00 7.11 -8.01
C VAL A 55 6.03 5.99 -7.87
N GLY A 56 7.26 6.20 -8.35
CA GLY A 56 8.37 5.26 -8.20
C GLY A 56 8.74 5.02 -6.73
N LEU A 57 8.82 6.07 -5.93
CA LEU A 57 9.09 5.99 -4.50
C LEU A 57 7.95 5.28 -3.74
N ALA A 58 6.69 5.62 -4.03
CA ALA A 58 5.53 4.97 -3.44
C ALA A 58 5.49 3.47 -3.76
N ARG A 59 5.74 3.09 -5.02
CA ARG A 59 5.84 1.70 -5.44
C ARG A 59 6.98 0.96 -4.71
N SER A 60 8.13 1.59 -4.56
CA SER A 60 9.29 1.00 -3.87
C SER A 60 9.03 0.80 -2.38
N ALA A 61 8.35 1.75 -1.73
CA ALA A 61 7.92 1.63 -0.33
C ALA A 61 6.94 0.46 -0.15
N LEU A 62 5.91 0.40 -1.01
CA LEU A 62 4.93 -0.68 -1.00
C LEU A 62 5.57 -2.06 -1.19
N ASN A 63 6.44 -2.20 -2.19
CA ASN A 63 7.15 -3.47 -2.45
C ASN A 63 7.99 -3.90 -1.25
N ARG A 64 8.65 -2.95 -0.56
CA ARG A 64 9.44 -3.24 0.64
C ARG A 64 8.55 -3.73 1.78
N ASP A 65 7.41 -3.08 2.01
CA ASP A 65 6.49 -3.47 3.07
C ASP A 65 5.90 -4.86 2.83
N LEU A 66 5.45 -5.15 1.60
CA LEU A 66 4.97 -6.48 1.23
C LEU A 66 6.07 -7.55 1.35
N SER A 67 7.31 -7.24 0.96
CA SER A 67 8.46 -8.14 1.13
C SER A 67 8.75 -8.43 2.60
N ASN A 68 8.61 -7.43 3.48
CA ASN A 68 8.75 -7.63 4.92
C ASN A 68 7.67 -8.56 5.48
N VAL A 69 6.41 -8.39 5.06
CA VAL A 69 5.30 -9.28 5.47
C VAL A 69 5.54 -10.70 5.00
N ILE A 70 6.01 -10.89 3.76
CA ILE A 70 6.39 -12.21 3.22
C ILE A 70 7.51 -12.83 4.04
N SER A 71 8.55 -12.08 4.38
CA SER A 71 9.66 -12.55 5.22
C SER A 71 9.19 -12.95 6.62
N ASP A 72 8.29 -12.19 7.20
CA ASP A 72 7.68 -12.47 8.49
C ASP A 72 6.84 -13.75 8.47
N LEU A 73 6.04 -13.93 7.40
CA LEU A 73 5.25 -15.14 7.20
C LEU A 73 6.13 -16.38 7.06
N ILE A 74 7.21 -16.31 6.25
CA ILE A 74 8.17 -17.40 6.07
C ILE A 74 8.88 -17.73 7.38
N PHE A 75 9.31 -16.72 8.13
CA PHE A 75 9.93 -16.93 9.44
C PHE A 75 8.98 -17.66 10.40
N LEU A 76 7.76 -17.18 10.52
CA LEU A 76 6.77 -17.73 11.45
C LEU A 76 6.37 -19.16 11.03
N SER A 77 6.13 -19.39 9.74
CA SER A 77 5.80 -20.72 9.21
C SER A 77 6.93 -21.72 9.45
N SER A 78 8.18 -21.36 9.13
CA SER A 78 9.34 -22.22 9.33
C SER A 78 9.56 -22.58 10.80
N TYR A 79 9.26 -21.65 11.72
CA TYR A 79 9.34 -21.94 13.14
C TYR A 79 8.24 -22.93 13.58
N ILE A 80 6.99 -22.70 13.13
CA ILE A 80 5.85 -23.58 13.45
C ILE A 80 6.11 -24.99 12.91
N GLU A 81 6.59 -25.12 11.67
CA GLU A 81 6.91 -26.42 11.07
C GLU A 81 7.96 -27.20 11.87
N ARG A 82 8.95 -26.53 12.44
CA ARG A 82 10.04 -27.17 13.20
C ARG A 82 9.69 -27.45 14.67
N GLN A 83 8.92 -26.58 15.29
CA GLN A 83 8.71 -26.58 16.75
C GLN A 83 7.22 -26.73 17.16
N GLY A 84 6.30 -26.40 16.24
CA GLY A 84 4.87 -26.38 16.50
C GLY A 84 4.20 -27.75 16.55
N PHE A 85 4.93 -28.83 16.20
CA PHE A 85 4.40 -30.20 16.19
C PHE A 85 5.21 -31.12 17.11
N GLY A 86 4.51 -32.09 17.71
CA GLY A 86 5.15 -33.16 18.47
C GLY A 86 5.81 -34.22 17.58
N GLU A 87 6.50 -35.20 18.18
CA GLU A 87 7.05 -36.35 17.47
C GLU A 87 5.94 -37.21 16.85
N ASP A 88 4.74 -37.21 17.46
CA ASP A 88 3.50 -37.81 16.96
C ASP A 88 2.89 -37.04 15.76
N GLY A 89 3.43 -35.85 15.45
CA GLY A 89 2.92 -34.96 14.41
C GLY A 89 1.68 -34.15 14.82
N GLU A 90 1.31 -34.17 16.11
CA GLU A 90 0.22 -33.37 16.63
C GLU A 90 0.64 -31.91 16.93
N LEU A 91 -0.30 -30.99 16.78
CA LEU A 91 -0.06 -29.55 17.01
C LEU A 91 0.19 -29.27 18.50
N ARG A 92 1.32 -28.65 18.78
CA ARG A 92 1.62 -28.07 20.09
C ARG A 92 1.01 -26.67 20.21
N ALA A 93 -0.32 -26.60 20.32
CA ALA A 93 -1.09 -25.36 20.24
C ALA A 93 -0.51 -24.26 21.14
N HIS A 94 -0.20 -24.58 22.41
CA HIS A 94 0.37 -23.61 23.35
C HIS A 94 1.69 -22.97 22.87
N GLN A 95 2.56 -23.73 22.22
CA GLN A 95 3.81 -23.17 21.69
C GLN A 95 3.55 -22.24 20.51
N VAL A 96 2.61 -22.61 19.63
CA VAL A 96 2.20 -21.76 18.50
C VAL A 96 1.50 -20.49 18.99
N GLU A 97 0.69 -20.57 20.03
CA GLU A 97 0.07 -19.43 20.71
C GLU A 97 1.11 -18.45 21.27
N GLN A 98 2.08 -18.94 22.04
CA GLN A 98 3.12 -18.12 22.65
C GLN A 98 4.00 -17.42 21.60
N LEU A 99 4.36 -18.16 20.55
CA LEU A 99 5.10 -17.60 19.43
C LEU A 99 4.29 -16.50 18.73
N SER A 100 3.03 -16.80 18.38
CA SER A 100 2.14 -15.86 17.68
C SER A 100 1.87 -14.62 18.51
N TYR A 101 1.68 -14.79 19.83
CA TYR A 101 1.50 -13.70 20.78
C TYR A 101 2.72 -12.77 20.83
N THR A 102 3.92 -13.34 20.99
CA THR A 102 5.17 -12.59 21.03
C THR A 102 5.41 -11.88 19.68
N PHE A 103 5.21 -12.60 18.59
CA PHE A 103 5.40 -12.08 17.25
C PHE A 103 4.50 -10.86 16.98
N ILE A 104 3.20 -10.96 17.24
CA ILE A 104 2.25 -9.88 16.96
C ILE A 104 2.49 -8.67 17.88
N LYS A 105 2.91 -8.92 19.13
CA LYS A 105 3.27 -7.90 20.11
C LYS A 105 4.45 -7.04 19.64
N GLU A 106 5.49 -7.68 19.16
CA GLU A 106 6.71 -7.00 18.75
C GLU A 106 6.54 -6.32 17.36
N LYS A 107 5.87 -6.97 16.44
CA LYS A 107 5.70 -6.44 15.08
C LYS A 107 4.68 -5.30 15.00
N ARG A 108 3.54 -5.40 15.69
CA ARG A 108 2.45 -4.40 15.71
C ARG A 108 1.94 -3.98 14.33
N LEU A 109 2.13 -4.87 13.33
CA LEU A 109 1.77 -4.65 11.92
C LEU A 109 0.54 -5.44 11.52
N TYR A 110 0.22 -6.46 12.30
CA TYR A 110 -0.81 -7.45 11.98
C TYR A 110 -2.02 -7.27 12.90
N ASP A 111 -3.21 -7.34 12.30
CA ASP A 111 -4.46 -7.39 13.05
C ASP A 111 -4.64 -8.76 13.72
N GLN A 112 -4.26 -9.84 13.01
CA GLN A 112 -4.43 -11.20 13.48
C GLN A 112 -3.35 -12.14 12.96
N VAL A 113 -2.99 -13.13 13.77
CA VAL A 113 -2.25 -14.34 13.40
C VAL A 113 -3.14 -15.53 13.67
N ARG A 114 -3.29 -16.41 12.68
CA ARG A 114 -4.16 -17.59 12.77
C ARG A 114 -3.45 -18.84 12.27
N PHE A 115 -3.64 -19.96 12.97
CA PHE A 115 -3.38 -21.28 12.43
C PHE A 115 -4.71 -22.02 12.29
N LEU A 116 -4.99 -22.50 11.06
CA LEU A 116 -6.15 -23.29 10.71
C LEU A 116 -5.71 -24.72 10.38
N ASP A 117 -6.46 -25.72 10.88
CA ASP A 117 -6.21 -27.12 10.55
C ASP A 117 -6.64 -27.49 9.11
N LEU A 118 -6.57 -28.78 8.78
CA LEU A 118 -6.92 -29.29 7.45
C LEU A 118 -8.42 -29.12 7.11
N GLU A 119 -9.26 -29.09 8.11
CA GLU A 119 -10.71 -28.93 8.01
C GLU A 119 -11.11 -27.43 7.97
N GLY A 120 -10.16 -26.52 8.21
CA GLY A 120 -10.40 -25.08 8.22
C GLY A 120 -10.85 -24.51 9.56
N HIS A 121 -10.76 -25.31 10.64
CA HIS A 121 -11.02 -24.81 11.98
C HIS A 121 -9.82 -24.05 12.53
N GLU A 122 -10.07 -22.91 13.14
CA GLU A 122 -9.04 -22.19 13.87
C GLU A 122 -8.57 -23.03 15.06
N ARG A 123 -7.27 -23.29 15.15
CA ARG A 123 -6.64 -23.96 16.29
C ARG A 123 -5.89 -22.99 17.19
N VAL A 124 -5.41 -21.90 16.57
CA VAL A 124 -4.77 -20.77 17.26
C VAL A 124 -5.23 -19.49 16.60
N ARG A 125 -5.61 -18.50 17.39
CA ARG A 125 -5.84 -17.14 16.95
C ARG A 125 -5.34 -16.14 17.98
N VAL A 126 -4.51 -15.21 17.54
CA VAL A 126 -4.08 -14.04 18.32
C VAL A 126 -4.52 -12.80 17.57
N ASN A 127 -5.28 -11.93 18.23
CA ASN A 127 -5.70 -10.64 17.73
C ASN A 127 -4.77 -9.54 18.28
N PHE A 128 -4.61 -8.44 17.55
CA PHE A 128 -4.01 -7.22 18.08
C PHE A 128 -5.10 -6.16 18.22
N ALA A 129 -5.53 -5.91 19.43
CA ALA A 129 -6.60 -4.98 19.70
C ALA A 129 -6.21 -4.02 20.83
N SER A 130 -6.59 -2.75 20.72
CA SER A 130 -6.29 -1.71 21.72
C SER A 130 -4.79 -1.61 22.09
N GLY A 131 -3.92 -1.84 21.09
CA GLY A 131 -2.46 -1.75 21.27
C GLY A 131 -1.81 -2.94 21.98
N GLN A 132 -2.56 -4.03 22.22
CA GLN A 132 -2.09 -5.23 22.91
C GLN A 132 -2.51 -6.51 22.16
N PRO A 133 -1.67 -7.56 22.18
CA PRO A 133 -2.06 -8.87 21.70
C PRO A 133 -3.07 -9.52 22.65
N GLN A 134 -4.03 -10.21 22.08
CA GLN A 134 -5.07 -10.95 22.80
C GLN A 134 -5.16 -12.35 22.21
N LEU A 135 -4.87 -13.36 23.05
CA LEU A 135 -5.10 -14.75 22.69
C LEU A 135 -6.61 -15.01 22.75
N VAL A 136 -7.13 -15.63 21.70
CA VAL A 136 -8.54 -16.00 21.62
C VAL A 136 -8.77 -17.34 22.28
N SER A 137 -9.77 -17.40 23.18
CA SER A 137 -10.09 -18.63 23.88
C SER A 137 -10.65 -19.71 22.94
N PRO A 138 -10.46 -21.00 23.26
CA PRO A 138 -10.87 -22.11 22.39
C PRO A 138 -12.35 -22.12 21.99
N ASP A 139 -13.22 -21.65 22.85
CA ASP A 139 -14.68 -21.54 22.61
C ASP A 139 -15.08 -20.45 21.65
N GLN A 140 -14.16 -19.51 21.35
CA GLN A 140 -14.33 -18.41 20.40
C GLN A 140 -13.63 -18.63 19.06
N LEU A 141 -12.93 -19.75 18.91
CA LEU A 141 -12.32 -20.13 17.64
C LEU A 141 -13.39 -20.54 16.63
N GLN A 142 -13.17 -20.20 15.37
CA GLN A 142 -14.20 -20.25 14.33
C GLN A 142 -13.85 -21.26 13.24
N ASP A 143 -14.89 -21.76 12.57
CA ASP A 143 -14.76 -22.47 11.30
C ASP A 143 -14.59 -21.46 10.15
N LYS A 144 -13.47 -21.58 9.44
CA LYS A 144 -13.11 -20.77 8.26
C LYS A 144 -13.01 -21.61 6.98
N SER A 145 -13.49 -22.87 7.00
CA SER A 145 -13.41 -23.81 5.88
C SER A 145 -14.01 -23.28 4.57
N LYS A 146 -15.05 -22.43 4.66
CA LYS A 146 -15.72 -21.82 3.52
C LYS A 146 -15.10 -20.51 3.06
N ARG A 147 -14.03 -20.08 3.69
CA ARG A 147 -13.37 -18.82 3.31
C ARG A 147 -12.46 -19.06 2.11
N TYR A 148 -12.54 -18.15 1.15
CA TYR A 148 -11.78 -18.24 -0.10
C TYR A 148 -10.26 -18.36 0.14
N TYR A 149 -9.72 -17.59 1.10
CA TYR A 149 -8.29 -17.66 1.42
C TYR A 149 -7.86 -19.01 2.00
N PHE A 150 -8.74 -19.72 2.70
CA PHE A 150 -8.46 -21.08 3.18
C PHE A 150 -8.35 -22.04 2.01
N MET A 151 -9.36 -22.07 1.14
CA MET A 151 -9.40 -22.96 -0.02
C MET A 151 -8.22 -22.73 -0.99
N GLU A 152 -7.94 -21.46 -1.28
CA GLU A 152 -6.82 -21.08 -2.16
C GLU A 152 -5.46 -21.47 -1.55
N THR A 153 -5.25 -21.23 -0.26
CA THR A 153 -3.99 -21.59 0.39
C THR A 153 -3.82 -23.10 0.52
N MET A 154 -4.91 -23.85 0.80
CA MET A 154 -4.85 -25.30 0.88
C MET A 154 -4.49 -25.97 -0.47
N ALA A 155 -4.78 -25.32 -1.59
CA ALA A 155 -4.41 -25.79 -2.92
C ALA A 155 -2.93 -25.58 -3.28
N LEU A 156 -2.19 -24.76 -2.51
CA LEU A 156 -0.80 -24.44 -2.77
C LEU A 156 0.17 -25.58 -2.46
N ASN A 157 1.30 -25.56 -3.16
CA ASN A 157 2.45 -26.45 -2.90
C ASN A 157 3.36 -25.88 -1.80
N PRO A 158 4.28 -26.68 -1.26
CA PRO A 158 5.28 -26.20 -0.31
C PRO A 158 6.07 -25.00 -0.87
N GLY A 159 6.19 -23.93 -0.06
CA GLY A 159 6.92 -22.71 -0.42
C GLY A 159 6.14 -21.68 -1.25
N GLU A 160 4.94 -22.02 -1.72
CA GLU A 160 4.05 -21.05 -2.35
C GLU A 160 3.30 -20.23 -1.30
N ILE A 161 3.04 -18.95 -1.62
CA ILE A 161 2.40 -17.99 -0.72
C ILE A 161 1.12 -17.47 -1.37
N TYR A 162 0.04 -17.49 -0.63
CA TYR A 162 -1.19 -16.83 -1.00
C TYR A 162 -1.22 -15.40 -0.50
N ILE A 163 -1.60 -14.46 -1.37
CA ILE A 163 -1.84 -13.05 -1.01
C ILE A 163 -3.24 -12.67 -1.49
N SER A 164 -4.10 -12.27 -0.55
CA SER A 164 -5.46 -11.87 -0.89
C SER A 164 -5.52 -10.47 -1.50
N PRO A 165 -6.58 -10.12 -2.22
CA PRO A 165 -6.97 -8.74 -2.41
C PRO A 165 -7.14 -8.02 -1.06
N LEU A 166 -7.09 -6.67 -1.08
CA LEU A 166 -7.50 -5.86 0.07
C LEU A 166 -9.01 -6.04 0.28
N ASP A 167 -9.40 -6.50 1.46
CA ASP A 167 -10.78 -6.92 1.76
C ASP A 167 -11.17 -6.46 3.17
N LEU A 168 -12.47 -6.41 3.45
CA LEU A 168 -12.97 -6.11 4.78
C LEU A 168 -12.82 -7.33 5.71
N ASN A 169 -12.43 -7.10 6.96
CA ASN A 169 -12.39 -8.21 7.91
C ASN A 169 -13.82 -8.66 8.26
N ILE A 170 -14.04 -9.98 8.23
CA ILE A 170 -15.32 -10.62 8.53
C ILE A 170 -15.12 -11.59 9.67
N GLU A 171 -15.80 -11.30 10.79
CA GLU A 171 -15.89 -12.16 11.96
C GLU A 171 -17.34 -12.59 12.18
N GLU A 172 -17.55 -13.86 12.56
CA GLU A 172 -18.90 -14.43 12.77
C GLU A 172 -19.88 -14.19 11.61
N GLY A 173 -19.36 -14.18 10.36
CA GLY A 173 -20.15 -13.92 9.15
C GLY A 173 -20.57 -12.48 8.94
N LYS A 174 -20.10 -11.52 9.75
CA LYS A 174 -20.39 -10.09 9.66
C LYS A 174 -19.13 -9.27 9.47
N ILE A 175 -19.26 -8.12 8.80
CA ILE A 175 -18.16 -7.14 8.71
C ILE A 175 -17.84 -6.66 10.13
N GLU A 176 -16.57 -6.77 10.53
CA GLU A 176 -16.08 -6.32 11.84
C GLU A 176 -16.28 -4.80 12.01
N ARG A 177 -16.63 -4.40 13.23
CA ARG A 177 -16.76 -2.99 13.61
C ARG A 177 -15.81 -2.65 14.77
N PRO A 178 -15.05 -1.55 14.69
CA PRO A 178 -14.93 -0.61 13.58
C PRO A 178 -14.43 -1.30 12.29
N ILE A 179 -14.79 -0.73 11.13
CA ILE A 179 -14.40 -1.32 9.83
C ILE A 179 -12.88 -1.39 9.74
N LYS A 180 -12.37 -2.58 9.42
CA LYS A 180 -10.95 -2.84 9.17
C LYS A 180 -10.79 -3.41 7.78
N SER A 181 -9.96 -2.77 6.96
CA SER A 181 -9.47 -3.36 5.73
C SER A 181 -8.23 -4.20 6.01
N VAL A 182 -8.15 -5.39 5.45
CA VAL A 182 -7.04 -6.32 5.66
C VAL A 182 -6.59 -6.95 4.34
N MET A 183 -5.31 -7.20 4.24
CA MET A 183 -4.73 -8.08 3.24
C MET A 183 -4.21 -9.33 3.95
N ARG A 184 -4.58 -10.50 3.44
CA ARG A 184 -4.21 -11.77 4.06
C ARG A 184 -3.03 -12.37 3.33
N PHE A 185 -2.02 -12.74 4.10
CA PHE A 185 -0.87 -13.49 3.63
C PHE A 185 -0.94 -14.87 4.26
N ALA A 186 -0.91 -15.92 3.46
CA ALA A 186 -1.07 -17.27 3.97
C ALA A 186 -0.15 -18.26 3.27
N VAL A 187 0.22 -19.31 4.03
CA VAL A 187 1.03 -20.43 3.52
C VAL A 187 0.51 -21.75 4.07
N PRO A 188 0.61 -22.85 3.31
CA PRO A 188 0.40 -24.18 3.85
C PRO A 188 1.50 -24.52 4.87
N ILE A 189 1.16 -25.21 5.92
CA ILE A 189 2.05 -25.64 7.00
C ILE A 189 2.19 -27.16 6.98
N TYR A 190 3.43 -27.63 7.11
CA TYR A 190 3.78 -29.03 7.15
C TYR A 190 4.40 -29.38 8.50
N ASN A 191 4.23 -30.60 8.93
CA ASN A 191 4.95 -31.08 10.09
C ASN A 191 6.37 -31.57 9.70
N ASN A 192 7.15 -31.99 10.69
CA ASN A 192 8.50 -32.53 10.52
C ASN A 192 8.56 -33.84 9.70
N LEU A 193 7.43 -34.47 9.43
CA LEU A 193 7.28 -35.64 8.54
C LEU A 193 6.90 -35.24 7.09
N GLY A 194 6.82 -33.94 6.80
CA GLY A 194 6.41 -33.44 5.48
C GLY A 194 4.93 -33.55 5.16
N LEU A 195 4.10 -33.84 6.16
CA LEU A 195 2.64 -33.94 6.00
C LEU A 195 2.01 -32.57 6.20
N LYS A 196 1.17 -32.14 5.25
CA LYS A 196 0.38 -30.90 5.39
C LYS A 196 -0.51 -31.00 6.62
N LYS A 197 -0.55 -29.97 7.46
CA LYS A 197 -1.26 -29.91 8.73
C LYS A 197 -2.26 -28.75 8.81
N GLY A 198 -2.30 -27.91 7.83
CA GLY A 198 -3.18 -26.76 7.79
C GLY A 198 -2.53 -25.56 7.08
N ILE A 199 -2.95 -24.37 7.49
CA ILE A 199 -2.41 -23.12 6.97
C ILE A 199 -2.11 -22.12 8.09
N LEU A 200 -1.11 -21.28 7.88
CA LEU A 200 -0.84 -20.07 8.66
C LEU A 200 -1.35 -18.85 7.91
N VAL A 201 -2.05 -17.95 8.59
CA VAL A 201 -2.58 -16.71 8.01
C VAL A 201 -2.17 -15.51 8.85
N LEU A 202 -1.60 -14.50 8.20
CA LEU A 202 -1.35 -13.17 8.75
C LEU A 202 -2.35 -12.18 8.14
N ASN A 203 -3.14 -11.49 8.96
CA ASN A 203 -3.96 -10.36 8.53
C ASN A 203 -3.15 -9.08 8.68
N TYR A 204 -2.67 -8.52 7.57
CA TYR A 204 -1.99 -7.22 7.53
C TYR A 204 -3.02 -6.09 7.40
N LEU A 205 -2.89 -5.04 8.23
CA LEU A 205 -3.82 -3.91 8.23
C LEU A 205 -3.66 -3.05 6.97
N GLY A 206 -4.73 -2.94 6.19
CA GLY A 206 -4.77 -2.15 4.96
C GLY A 206 -4.61 -0.65 5.19
N ASP A 207 -5.04 -0.13 6.33
CA ASP A 207 -4.88 1.29 6.69
C ASP A 207 -3.41 1.70 6.74
N ARG A 208 -2.51 0.79 7.15
CA ARG A 208 -1.07 1.04 7.10
C ARG A 208 -0.58 1.15 5.66
N LEU A 209 -0.98 0.21 4.82
CA LEU A 209 -0.64 0.23 3.40
C LEU A 209 -1.04 1.55 2.74
N LEU A 210 -2.27 2.00 3.01
CA LEU A 210 -2.81 3.26 2.50
C LEU A 210 -2.11 4.49 3.10
N SER A 211 -1.77 4.46 4.40
CA SER A 211 -1.07 5.57 5.04
C SER A 211 0.35 5.74 4.53
N ASP A 212 1.07 4.65 4.29
CA ASP A 212 2.43 4.67 3.76
C ASP A 212 2.45 5.11 2.30
N PHE A 213 1.47 4.67 1.51
CA PHE A 213 1.24 5.18 0.16
C PHE A 213 0.92 6.68 0.15
N ASN A 214 -0.03 7.12 0.98
CA ASN A 214 -0.40 8.53 1.08
C ASN A 214 0.78 9.41 1.55
N ARG A 215 1.61 8.91 2.47
CA ARG A 215 2.80 9.63 2.93
C ARG A 215 3.84 9.78 1.83
N ALA A 216 4.03 8.75 1.02
CA ALA A 216 4.91 8.81 -0.15
C ALA A 216 4.35 9.75 -1.23
N ALA A 217 3.02 9.80 -1.40
CA ALA A 217 2.34 10.68 -2.35
C ALA A 217 2.19 12.13 -1.84
N ALA A 218 2.13 12.37 -0.52
CA ALA A 218 1.92 13.71 0.07
C ALA A 218 3.20 14.60 0.10
N ASN A 219 4.33 14.07 -0.32
CA ASN A 219 5.56 14.86 -0.53
C ASN A 219 5.61 15.49 -1.93
N ILE A 220 4.44 15.62 -2.57
CA ILE A 220 4.23 16.23 -3.89
C ILE A 220 3.98 17.74 -3.76
#